data_48f0c83e6f68f5208cbfd93984ad52c6
#
_entry.id   48f0c83e6f68f5208cbfd93984ad52c6
#
_cell.length_a   1.000
_cell.length_b   1.000
_cell.length_c   1.000
_cell.angle_alpha   90.00
_cell.angle_beta   90.00
_cell.angle_gamma   90.00
#
_symmetry.space_group_name_H-M   'P 1'
#
loop_
_entity.id
_entity.type
_entity.pdbx_description
1 polymer ?
#
loop_
_entity_poly.entity_id
_entity_poly.type
_entity_poly.pdbx_seq_one_letter_code
_entity_poly.pdbx_strand_id
1 'polypeptide(L)'
;MKRQGTFLLIAMLLAMLVNLAPAPLAVEAAAPTDLFFSEYIEGSSYNKALEIYNGTGAAIDLAAGGYNIQFYFNGSTTAANPISLTGTVANGEVFVLANSNVTYPADPAILAQADMVSFASFYNGDDAVVLRKGTTVLDVIGQIGFDPGTEWGGLTADNTLRRKSTICKGDPNGSDLFDPTL
;
A
#
# COMPACT_ATOMS: atom_id res chain seq x y z
N MET A 1 -30.05 -45.47 51.94
CA MET A 1 -30.21 -44.80 50.66
C MET A 1 -29.80 -43.31 50.78
N LYS A 2 -28.50 -42.97 50.90
CA LYS A 2 -28.01 -41.57 50.94
C LYS A 2 -26.55 -41.45 50.50
N ARG A 3 -26.15 -42.02 49.36
CA ARG A 3 -24.78 -41.85 48.82
C ARG A 3 -24.66 -41.63 47.31
N GLN A 4 -25.77 -41.48 46.58
CA GLN A 4 -25.73 -41.31 45.12
C GLN A 4 -25.81 -39.83 44.68
N GLY A 5 -26.20 -38.88 45.56
CA GLY A 5 -26.33 -37.46 45.18
C GLY A 5 -25.03 -36.66 45.13
N THR A 6 -24.03 -37.08 45.92
CA THR A 6 -22.76 -36.34 46.05
C THR A 6 -21.81 -36.56 44.87
N PHE A 7 -21.85 -37.76 44.27
CA PHE A 7 -21.01 -38.07 43.08
C PHE A 7 -21.48 -37.36 41.81
N LEU A 8 -22.79 -37.10 41.67
CA LEU A 8 -23.34 -36.45 40.50
C LEU A 8 -22.99 -34.92 40.48
N LEU A 9 -22.95 -34.30 41.65
CA LEU A 9 -22.58 -32.88 41.78
C LEU A 9 -21.09 -32.62 41.50
N ILE A 10 -20.21 -33.53 41.89
CA ILE A 10 -18.75 -33.39 41.63
C ILE A 10 -18.43 -33.61 40.15
N ALA A 11 -19.11 -34.55 39.48
CA ALA A 11 -18.95 -34.79 38.06
C ALA A 11 -19.45 -33.60 37.20
N MET A 12 -20.49 -32.88 37.65
CA MET A 12 -21.02 -31.73 36.94
C MET A 12 -20.15 -30.47 37.14
N LEU A 13 -19.47 -30.33 38.30
CA LEU A 13 -18.53 -29.24 38.56
C LEU A 13 -17.21 -29.43 37.81
N LEU A 14 -16.78 -30.66 37.56
CA LEU A 14 -15.54 -30.96 36.81
C LEU A 14 -15.74 -30.77 35.30
N ALA A 15 -16.97 -30.91 34.78
CA ALA A 15 -17.27 -30.69 33.36
C ALA A 15 -17.31 -29.20 32.96
N MET A 16 -17.43 -28.27 33.91
CA MET A 16 -17.40 -26.81 33.63
C MET A 16 -16.00 -26.21 33.59
N LEU A 17 -14.95 -26.94 33.95
CA LEU A 17 -13.56 -26.45 34.02
C LEU A 17 -12.73 -26.70 32.72
N VAL A 18 -13.31 -27.30 31.68
CA VAL A 18 -12.54 -27.78 30.51
C VAL A 18 -12.62 -26.83 29.28
N ASN A 19 -13.22 -25.67 29.39
CA ASN A 19 -13.39 -24.79 28.22
C ASN A 19 -12.77 -23.36 28.37
N LEU A 20 -11.63 -23.26 29.07
CA LEU A 20 -10.81 -22.06 28.95
C LEU A 20 -9.56 -22.34 28.09
N ALA A 21 -9.79 -22.75 26.84
CA ALA A 21 -8.72 -22.61 25.86
C ALA A 21 -8.41 -21.11 25.74
N PRO A 22 -7.15 -20.67 25.95
CA PRO A 22 -6.80 -19.29 25.73
C PRO A 22 -7.15 -18.95 24.27
N ALA A 23 -7.91 -17.89 24.07
CA ALA A 23 -8.14 -17.37 22.72
C ALA A 23 -6.76 -17.14 22.08
N PRO A 24 -6.57 -17.52 20.82
CA PRO A 24 -5.32 -17.22 20.13
C PRO A 24 -5.10 -15.72 20.22
N LEU A 25 -3.95 -15.30 20.76
CA LEU A 25 -3.53 -13.91 20.74
C LEU A 25 -3.44 -13.53 19.26
N ALA A 26 -4.29 -12.61 18.83
CA ALA A 26 -4.14 -12.01 17.53
C ALA A 26 -2.77 -11.31 17.56
N VAL A 27 -1.84 -11.76 16.73
CA VAL A 27 -0.59 -11.03 16.48
C VAL A 27 -1.03 -9.81 15.67
N GLU A 28 -1.14 -8.68 16.34
CA GLU A 28 -1.40 -7.42 15.68
C GLU A 28 -0.19 -7.10 14.79
N ALA A 29 -0.43 -6.85 13.51
CA ALA A 29 0.65 -6.45 12.62
C ALA A 29 1.30 -5.18 13.18
N ALA A 30 2.63 -5.12 13.15
CA ALA A 30 3.35 -3.93 13.62
C ALA A 30 2.85 -2.69 12.85
N ALA A 31 2.62 -1.60 13.57
CA ALA A 31 2.20 -0.35 12.93
C ALA A 31 3.25 0.09 11.89
N PRO A 32 2.83 0.64 10.74
CA PRO A 32 3.73 1.19 9.74
C PRO A 32 4.65 2.25 10.35
N THR A 33 5.91 2.26 9.94
CA THR A 33 6.91 3.24 10.43
C THR A 33 7.00 4.49 9.55
N ASP A 34 6.48 4.42 8.32
CA ASP A 34 6.38 5.53 7.36
C ASP A 34 5.26 5.22 6.34
N LEU A 35 5.07 6.10 5.37
CA LEU A 35 4.12 5.95 4.27
C LEU A 35 4.54 4.83 3.31
N PHE A 36 3.55 4.20 2.66
CA PHE A 36 3.78 3.24 1.59
C PHE A 36 2.60 3.23 0.61
N PHE A 37 2.79 2.68 -0.59
CA PHE A 37 1.73 2.53 -1.57
C PHE A 37 0.71 1.48 -1.09
N SER A 38 -0.56 1.84 -1.06
CA SER A 38 -1.68 0.93 -0.80
C SER A 38 -2.38 0.48 -2.08
N GLU A 39 -2.42 1.35 -3.09
CA GLU A 39 -3.02 1.04 -4.38
C GLU A 39 -2.25 1.68 -5.54
N TYR A 40 -2.15 0.94 -6.64
CA TYR A 40 -1.59 1.36 -7.91
C TYR A 40 -2.66 1.16 -8.98
N ILE A 41 -3.01 2.24 -9.67
CA ILE A 41 -4.00 2.23 -10.74
C ILE A 41 -3.30 2.59 -12.04
N GLU A 42 -3.27 1.68 -12.97
CA GLU A 42 -2.87 1.91 -14.35
C GLU A 42 -4.08 1.58 -15.25
N GLY A 43 -4.73 2.59 -15.76
CA GLY A 43 -5.80 2.48 -16.73
C GLY A 43 -5.42 3.19 -18.02
N SER A 44 -6.31 3.10 -19.00
CA SER A 44 -6.09 3.67 -20.33
C SER A 44 -5.81 5.19 -20.26
N SER A 45 -4.89 5.67 -21.09
CA SER A 45 -4.56 7.10 -21.22
C SER A 45 -4.09 7.71 -19.89
N TYR A 46 -4.77 8.72 -19.38
CA TYR A 46 -4.44 9.42 -18.13
C TYR A 46 -5.17 8.87 -16.89
N ASN A 47 -5.87 7.74 -17.02
CA ASN A 47 -6.55 7.07 -15.90
C ASN A 47 -5.54 6.35 -14.99
N LYS A 48 -4.66 7.12 -14.36
CA LYS A 48 -3.58 6.62 -13.52
C LYS A 48 -3.58 7.32 -12.17
N ALA A 49 -3.44 6.55 -11.11
CA ALA A 49 -3.34 7.09 -9.77
C ALA A 49 -2.50 6.19 -8.86
N LEU A 50 -1.96 6.80 -7.82
CA LEU A 50 -1.25 6.14 -6.73
C LEU A 50 -1.95 6.50 -5.42
N GLU A 51 -2.29 5.51 -4.64
CA GLU A 51 -2.77 5.70 -3.28
C GLU A 51 -1.65 5.39 -2.30
N ILE A 52 -1.45 6.28 -1.33
CA ILE A 52 -0.39 6.22 -0.32
C ILE A 52 -1.05 6.21 1.06
N TYR A 53 -0.80 5.18 1.84
CA TYR A 53 -1.39 4.99 3.16
C TYR A 53 -0.50 5.49 4.28
N ASN A 54 -1.12 6.12 5.28
CA ASN A 54 -0.50 6.50 6.53
C ASN A 54 -1.05 5.70 7.71
N GLY A 55 -0.30 4.72 8.20
CA GLY A 55 -0.64 3.94 9.41
C GLY A 55 0.32 4.20 10.57
N THR A 56 1.08 5.32 10.58
CA THR A 56 2.20 5.56 11.50
C THR A 56 1.79 5.95 12.92
N GLY A 57 0.50 6.17 13.17
CA GLY A 57 0.00 6.65 14.47
C GLY A 57 -0.09 8.18 14.58
N ALA A 58 0.40 8.94 13.59
CA ALA A 58 0.38 10.40 13.59
C ALA A 58 0.08 10.95 12.20
N ALA A 59 -0.42 12.19 12.12
CA ALA A 59 -0.55 12.89 10.85
C ALA A 59 0.83 13.26 10.27
N ILE A 60 0.98 13.17 8.94
CA ILE A 60 2.21 13.46 8.22
C ILE A 60 1.98 14.63 7.28
N ASP A 61 2.77 15.69 7.40
CA ASP A 61 2.88 16.77 6.42
C ASP A 61 3.86 16.35 5.33
N LEU A 62 3.35 16.18 4.12
CA LEU A 62 4.10 15.66 2.97
C LEU A 62 5.18 16.63 2.51
N ALA A 63 4.88 17.93 2.48
CA ALA A 63 5.83 18.96 2.05
C ALA A 63 6.96 19.13 3.06
N ALA A 64 6.63 19.23 4.36
CA ALA A 64 7.62 19.35 5.42
C ALA A 64 8.50 18.09 5.54
N GLY A 65 7.94 16.91 5.26
CA GLY A 65 8.68 15.64 5.23
C GLY A 65 9.52 15.44 3.96
N GLY A 66 9.33 16.26 2.93
CA GLY A 66 10.04 16.13 1.65
C GLY A 66 9.62 14.89 0.84
N TYR A 67 8.35 14.47 0.99
CA TYR A 67 7.85 13.32 0.26
C TYR A 67 7.71 13.60 -1.23
N ASN A 68 8.11 12.65 -2.05
CA ASN A 68 8.04 12.78 -3.51
C ASN A 68 7.89 11.41 -4.18
N ILE A 69 7.35 11.44 -5.41
CA ILE A 69 7.26 10.27 -6.29
C ILE A 69 8.25 10.45 -7.43
N GLN A 70 8.93 9.38 -7.79
CA GLN A 70 9.82 9.31 -8.95
C GLN A 70 9.43 8.14 -9.84
N PHE A 71 9.51 8.34 -11.13
CA PHE A 71 9.30 7.31 -12.16
C PHE A 71 10.61 6.99 -12.86
N TYR A 72 10.83 5.71 -13.13
CA TYR A 72 11.98 5.19 -13.87
C TYR A 72 11.44 4.50 -15.11
N PHE A 73 11.36 5.28 -16.20
CA PHE A 73 10.70 4.84 -17.44
C PHE A 73 11.55 3.82 -18.23
N ASN A 74 10.89 2.76 -18.74
CA ASN A 74 11.46 1.79 -19.68
C ASN A 74 12.81 1.23 -19.21
N GLY A 75 12.91 0.75 -18.00
CA GLY A 75 14.14 0.17 -17.45
C GLY A 75 15.28 1.17 -17.18
N SER A 76 14.99 2.46 -17.15
CA SER A 76 15.98 3.48 -16.83
C SER A 76 16.50 3.32 -15.41
N THR A 77 17.80 3.60 -15.20
CA THR A 77 18.41 3.81 -13.87
C THR A 77 18.37 5.26 -13.42
N THR A 78 17.90 6.16 -14.29
CA THR A 78 17.78 7.59 -14.01
C THR A 78 16.30 7.94 -13.85
N ALA A 79 15.96 8.49 -12.70
CA ALA A 79 14.59 8.92 -12.44
C ALA A 79 14.20 10.11 -13.32
N ALA A 80 12.93 10.17 -13.70
CA ALA A 80 12.31 11.40 -14.18
C ALA A 80 12.28 12.47 -13.07
N ASN A 81 11.93 13.70 -13.43
CA ASN A 81 11.78 14.77 -12.44
C ASN A 81 10.79 14.36 -11.34
N PRO A 82 11.15 14.53 -10.07
CA PRO A 82 10.29 14.13 -8.97
C PRO A 82 9.02 14.96 -8.91
N ILE A 83 7.91 14.32 -8.57
CA ILE A 83 6.66 14.98 -8.19
C ILE A 83 6.69 15.18 -6.68
N SER A 84 6.95 16.41 -6.22
CA SER A 84 6.88 16.73 -4.80
C SER A 84 5.44 16.69 -4.31
N LEU A 85 5.20 15.92 -3.25
CA LEU A 85 3.87 15.79 -2.65
C LEU A 85 3.62 16.94 -1.66
N THR A 86 2.37 17.41 -1.60
CA THR A 86 1.94 18.48 -0.69
C THR A 86 0.63 18.11 -0.04
N GLY A 87 0.38 18.63 1.15
CA GLY A 87 -0.80 18.32 1.95
C GLY A 87 -0.45 17.54 3.21
N THR A 88 -1.47 17.10 3.92
CA THR A 88 -1.33 16.34 5.17
C THR A 88 -2.16 15.08 5.09
N VAL A 89 -1.57 13.94 5.45
CA VAL A 89 -2.25 12.64 5.55
C VAL A 89 -2.45 12.32 7.02
N ALA A 90 -3.70 12.24 7.48
CA ALA A 90 -3.99 11.84 8.85
C ALA A 90 -3.64 10.36 9.09
N ASN A 91 -3.45 9.98 10.34
CA ASN A 91 -3.24 8.56 10.66
C ASN A 91 -4.49 7.74 10.32
N GLY A 92 -4.29 6.63 9.63
CA GLY A 92 -5.36 5.74 9.16
C GLY A 92 -5.97 6.16 7.82
N GLU A 93 -5.53 7.29 7.25
CA GLU A 93 -6.04 7.82 5.98
C GLU A 93 -5.07 7.56 4.82
N VAL A 94 -5.55 7.80 3.63
CA VAL A 94 -4.79 7.70 2.38
C VAL A 94 -4.61 9.06 1.73
N PHE A 95 -3.61 9.16 0.86
CA PHE A 95 -3.38 10.29 -0.04
C PHE A 95 -3.36 9.78 -1.48
N VAL A 96 -4.19 10.36 -2.33
CA VAL A 96 -4.32 9.96 -3.73
C VAL A 96 -3.65 10.99 -4.65
N LEU A 97 -2.60 10.56 -5.35
CA LEU A 97 -1.98 11.31 -6.43
C LEU A 97 -2.54 10.79 -7.76
N ALA A 98 -3.32 11.61 -8.48
CA ALA A 98 -3.84 11.28 -9.80
C ALA A 98 -3.07 11.95 -10.92
N ASN A 99 -2.97 11.27 -12.06
CA ASN A 99 -2.53 11.88 -13.31
C ASN A 99 -3.70 12.60 -14.00
N SER A 100 -3.41 13.62 -14.77
CA SER A 100 -4.39 14.25 -15.65
C SER A 100 -3.70 15.01 -16.79
N ASN A 101 -4.47 15.38 -17.79
CA ASN A 101 -4.04 16.24 -18.88
C ASN A 101 -5.17 17.21 -19.24
N VAL A 102 -4.82 18.41 -19.71
CA VAL A 102 -5.81 19.43 -20.06
C VAL A 102 -6.68 19.01 -21.25
N THR A 103 -6.07 18.30 -22.21
CA THR A 103 -6.76 17.87 -23.44
C THR A 103 -7.47 16.52 -23.25
N TYR A 104 -6.87 15.63 -22.46
CA TYR A 104 -7.35 14.29 -22.19
C TYR A 104 -7.37 14.06 -20.66
N PRO A 105 -8.37 14.65 -19.96
CA PRO A 105 -8.41 14.50 -18.51
C PRO A 105 -8.64 13.02 -18.12
N ALA A 106 -8.17 12.66 -16.94
CA ALA A 106 -8.54 11.38 -16.35
C ALA A 106 -10.05 11.31 -16.06
N ASP A 107 -10.55 10.11 -15.86
CA ASP A 107 -11.95 9.88 -15.50
C ASP A 107 -12.35 10.75 -14.29
N PRO A 108 -13.50 11.45 -14.35
CA PRO A 108 -13.97 12.26 -13.24
C PRO A 108 -14.08 11.51 -11.90
N ALA A 109 -14.31 10.19 -11.92
CA ALA A 109 -14.36 9.39 -10.71
C ALA A 109 -12.99 9.25 -10.03
N ILE A 110 -11.91 9.18 -10.83
CA ILE A 110 -10.51 9.19 -10.32
C ILE A 110 -10.19 10.58 -9.76
N LEU A 111 -10.50 11.64 -10.53
CA LEU A 111 -10.22 13.00 -10.11
C LEU A 111 -10.98 13.43 -8.87
N ALA A 112 -12.18 12.88 -8.65
CA ALA A 112 -12.98 13.16 -7.46
C ALA A 112 -12.38 12.55 -6.17
N GLN A 113 -11.48 11.57 -6.28
CA GLN A 113 -10.79 10.95 -5.16
C GLN A 113 -9.39 11.55 -4.95
N ALA A 114 -8.90 12.37 -5.88
CA ALA A 114 -7.53 12.88 -5.84
C ALA A 114 -7.34 14.00 -4.82
N ASP A 115 -6.36 13.84 -3.93
CA ASP A 115 -5.86 14.91 -3.06
C ASP A 115 -4.90 15.82 -3.82
N MET A 116 -4.22 15.27 -4.82
CA MET A 116 -3.31 16.01 -5.69
C MET A 116 -3.41 15.51 -7.13
N VAL A 117 -3.39 16.43 -8.08
CA VAL A 117 -3.35 16.13 -9.52
C VAL A 117 -2.03 16.59 -10.10
N SER A 118 -1.39 15.75 -10.91
CA SER A 118 -0.16 16.09 -11.62
C SER A 118 -0.33 15.94 -13.13
N PHE A 119 0.25 16.89 -13.89
CA PHE A 119 0.29 16.87 -15.34
C PHE A 119 1.62 16.29 -15.89
N ALA A 120 2.47 15.76 -15.03
CA ALA A 120 3.67 15.04 -15.44
C ALA A 120 3.30 13.73 -16.16
N SER A 121 4.25 13.16 -16.90
CA SER A 121 4.08 11.81 -17.43
C SER A 121 4.11 10.81 -16.28
N PHE A 122 3.14 9.89 -16.28
CA PHE A 122 3.08 8.76 -15.36
C PHE A 122 3.48 7.48 -16.11
N TYR A 123 3.63 6.43 -15.35
CA TYR A 123 3.91 5.06 -15.77
C TYR A 123 2.84 4.49 -16.73
N ASN A 124 3.17 3.38 -17.40
CA ASN A 124 2.30 2.71 -18.38
C ASN A 124 2.24 1.18 -18.18
N GLY A 125 2.64 0.67 -17.04
CA GLY A 125 2.59 -0.75 -16.68
C GLY A 125 3.94 -1.45 -16.59
N ASP A 126 4.99 -0.94 -17.25
CA ASP A 126 6.34 -1.50 -17.28
C ASP A 126 7.37 -0.67 -16.53
N ASP A 127 6.97 0.49 -16.00
CA ASP A 127 7.86 1.44 -15.34
C ASP A 127 7.98 1.17 -13.84
N ALA A 128 9.15 1.48 -13.26
CA ALA A 128 9.28 1.46 -11.80
C ALA A 128 8.81 2.79 -11.20
N VAL A 129 8.05 2.68 -10.10
CA VAL A 129 7.45 3.79 -9.35
C VAL A 129 7.99 3.79 -7.93
N VAL A 130 8.54 4.90 -7.47
CA VAL A 130 9.24 5.01 -6.20
C VAL A 130 8.66 6.11 -5.33
N LEU A 131 8.24 5.78 -4.11
CA LEU A 131 7.91 6.72 -3.05
C LEU A 131 9.17 7.04 -2.25
N ARG A 132 9.45 8.30 -2.02
CA ARG A 132 10.64 8.76 -1.28
C ARG A 132 10.28 9.81 -0.22
N LYS A 133 11.16 9.85 0.79
CA LYS A 133 11.26 10.93 1.79
C LYS A 133 12.62 11.58 1.65
N GLY A 134 12.70 12.75 1.05
CA GLY A 134 13.96 13.32 0.60
C GLY A 134 14.65 12.38 -0.39
N THR A 135 15.82 11.86 -0.02
CA THR A 135 16.58 10.88 -0.81
C THR A 135 16.35 9.43 -0.40
N THR A 136 15.66 9.19 0.71
CA THR A 136 15.40 7.85 1.23
C THR A 136 14.26 7.20 0.45
N VAL A 137 14.47 6.01 -0.07
CA VAL A 137 13.43 5.17 -0.68
C VAL A 137 12.60 4.56 0.44
N LEU A 138 11.28 4.68 0.33
CA LEU A 138 10.33 4.10 1.27
C LEU A 138 9.61 2.88 0.68
N ASP A 139 9.25 2.97 -0.60
CA ASP A 139 8.50 1.91 -1.27
C ASP A 139 8.72 1.96 -2.78
N VAL A 140 8.76 0.79 -3.41
CA VAL A 140 8.97 0.63 -4.86
C VAL A 140 7.92 -0.32 -5.43
N ILE A 141 7.35 0.06 -6.56
CA ILE A 141 6.58 -0.82 -7.45
C ILE A 141 7.41 -0.98 -8.72
N GLY A 142 7.66 -2.20 -9.14
CA GLY A 142 8.57 -2.50 -10.25
C GLY A 142 10.02 -2.66 -9.80
N GLN A 143 10.95 -2.74 -10.77
CA GLN A 143 12.38 -2.89 -10.54
C GLN A 143 13.17 -1.80 -11.30
N ILE A 144 13.95 -1.02 -10.60
CA ILE A 144 14.77 0.05 -11.18
C ILE A 144 15.87 -0.56 -12.08
N GLY A 145 15.99 -0.05 -13.29
CA GLY A 145 17.02 -0.51 -14.24
C GLY A 145 16.67 -1.81 -14.96
N PHE A 146 15.46 -2.30 -14.84
CA PHE A 146 14.96 -3.46 -15.57
C PHE A 146 13.66 -3.11 -16.29
N ASP A 147 13.56 -3.50 -17.58
CA ASP A 147 12.36 -3.34 -18.41
C ASP A 147 11.73 -4.73 -18.60
N PRO A 148 10.51 -4.97 -18.05
CA PRO A 148 9.81 -6.24 -18.21
C PRO A 148 9.19 -6.42 -19.62
N GLY A 149 9.23 -5.39 -20.47
CA GLY A 149 8.65 -5.35 -21.79
C GLY A 149 7.34 -4.59 -21.83
N THR A 150 6.21 -5.21 -21.56
CA THR A 150 4.90 -4.52 -21.59
C THR A 150 4.33 -4.26 -20.21
N GLU A 151 4.62 -5.13 -19.25
CA GLU A 151 4.07 -5.05 -17.92
C GLU A 151 4.73 -6.06 -16.96
N TRP A 152 4.60 -5.82 -15.65
CA TRP A 152 5.09 -6.71 -14.62
C TRP A 152 4.12 -7.86 -14.39
N GLY A 153 4.56 -9.08 -14.63
CA GLY A 153 3.81 -10.30 -14.33
C GLY A 153 2.42 -10.43 -14.98
N GLY A 154 2.12 -9.66 -16.02
CA GLY A 154 0.80 -9.66 -16.67
C GLY A 154 -0.29 -8.95 -15.84
N LEU A 155 0.07 -8.04 -14.93
CA LEU A 155 -0.88 -7.50 -13.95
C LEU A 155 -0.80 -5.98 -13.74
N THR A 156 0.12 -5.27 -14.36
CA THR A 156 0.36 -3.85 -14.08
C THR A 156 -0.09 -2.89 -15.16
N ALA A 157 -0.42 -3.38 -16.37
CA ALA A 157 -1.01 -2.56 -17.43
C ALA A 157 -2.53 -2.74 -17.47
N ASP A 158 -3.26 -1.65 -17.63
CA ASP A 158 -4.74 -1.61 -17.63
C ASP A 158 -5.36 -2.31 -16.40
N ASN A 159 -4.69 -2.25 -15.26
CA ASN A 159 -5.05 -2.95 -14.03
C ASN A 159 -4.95 -2.06 -12.79
N THR A 160 -5.58 -2.55 -11.72
CA THR A 160 -5.44 -2.00 -10.38
C THR A 160 -4.82 -3.05 -9.46
N LEU A 161 -3.70 -2.70 -8.82
CA LEU A 161 -3.11 -3.51 -7.77
C LEU A 161 -3.44 -2.91 -6.41
N ARG A 162 -3.82 -3.76 -5.47
CA ARG A 162 -4.03 -3.40 -4.06
C ARG A 162 -3.10 -4.19 -3.17
N ARG A 163 -2.40 -3.47 -2.30
CA ARG A 163 -1.54 -4.12 -1.33
C ARG A 163 -2.38 -4.96 -0.36
N LYS A 164 -1.91 -6.16 -0.04
CA LYS A 164 -2.59 -7.03 0.91
C LYS A 164 -2.66 -6.35 2.29
N SER A 165 -3.77 -6.49 2.98
CA SER A 165 -3.99 -5.88 4.32
C SER A 165 -3.04 -6.38 5.41
N THR A 166 -2.32 -7.47 5.15
CA THR A 166 -1.27 -8.01 6.04
C THR A 166 0.06 -7.29 5.91
N ILE A 167 0.23 -6.46 4.86
CA ILE A 167 1.47 -5.69 4.63
C ILE A 167 1.36 -4.36 5.37
N CYS A 168 2.35 -4.10 6.23
CA CYS A 168 2.41 -2.89 7.07
C CYS A 168 3.63 -2.02 6.80
N LYS A 169 4.32 -2.23 5.69
CA LYS A 169 5.48 -1.42 5.27
C LYS A 169 5.68 -1.49 3.76
N GLY A 170 6.32 -0.46 3.21
CA GLY A 170 6.81 -0.47 1.83
C GLY A 170 8.03 -1.39 1.65
N ASP A 171 8.36 -1.65 0.41
CA ASP A 171 9.59 -2.31 0.00
C ASP A 171 10.60 -1.25 -0.50
N PRO A 172 11.66 -0.93 0.26
CA PRO A 172 12.64 0.07 -0.14
C PRO A 172 13.70 -0.47 -1.11
N ASN A 173 13.67 -1.77 -1.46
CA ASN A 173 14.65 -2.37 -2.34
C ASN A 173 14.21 -2.34 -3.82
N GLY A 174 14.55 -1.29 -4.54
CA GLY A 174 14.21 -1.17 -5.96
C GLY A 174 15.10 -1.99 -6.92
N SER A 175 15.97 -2.86 -6.43
CA SER A 175 16.87 -3.65 -7.27
C SER A 175 16.56 -5.14 -7.33
N ASP A 176 15.64 -5.63 -6.51
CA ASP A 176 15.19 -7.01 -6.52
C ASP A 176 14.06 -7.24 -7.53
N LEU A 177 13.74 -8.52 -7.72
CA LEU A 177 12.68 -8.91 -8.64
C LEU A 177 11.31 -8.49 -8.08
N PHE A 178 10.60 -7.68 -8.85
CA PHE A 178 9.23 -7.32 -8.51
C PHE A 178 8.24 -8.41 -8.94
N ASP A 179 7.43 -8.88 -8.00
CA ASP A 179 6.32 -9.80 -8.26
C ASP A 179 5.01 -9.16 -7.78
N PRO A 180 4.11 -8.75 -8.70
CA PRO A 180 2.86 -8.09 -8.33
C PRO A 180 1.86 -9.01 -7.62
N THR A 181 2.15 -10.31 -7.49
CA THR A 181 1.28 -11.27 -6.79
C THR A 181 1.61 -11.43 -5.30
N LEU A 182 2.77 -10.96 -4.86
CA LEU A 182 3.24 -11.02 -3.47
C LEU A 182 2.87 -9.75 -2.69
#